data_c9cc4df95704be93cfd615b3e679d69b
#
_entry.id   c9cc4df95704be93cfd615b3e679d69b
#
_cell.length_a   1.000
_cell.length_b   1.000
_cell.length_c   1.000
_cell.angle_alpha   90.00
_cell.angle_beta   90.00
_cell.angle_gamma   90.00
#
_symmetry.space_group_name_H-M   'P 1'
#
loop_
_entity.id
_entity.type
_entity.pdbx_description
1 polymer ?
#
loop_
_entity_poly.entity_id
_entity_poly.type
_entity_poly.pdbx_seq_one_letter_code
_entity_poly.pdbx_strand_id
1 'polypeptide(L)'
;LPTRRSSDLVDFTSRDGIIMELIVALGGERSALLMRPEMFRPVYVISEIWQRVGWSSIIFLAALSGIDQQLYEAATIDGAGRFRKAMSVTLPGIMPTVVILLILRIGQIMTVGFEKIILLYNPLTYETADVISTFVYRRGLLEFDFSFSTAVGLFNSLLNFMLLIAA
;
A
#
# COMPACT_ATOMS: atom_id res chain seq x y z
N LEU A 1 7.66 -15.70 -5.77
CA LEU A 1 7.69 -15.22 -7.15
C LEU A 1 7.12 -13.80 -7.17
N PRO A 2 7.80 -12.81 -7.76
CA PRO A 2 7.25 -11.47 -7.89
C PRO A 2 5.94 -11.54 -8.66
N THR A 3 4.92 -10.87 -8.17
CA THR A 3 3.65 -10.81 -8.90
C THR A 3 3.88 -10.12 -10.24
N ARG A 4 3.21 -10.58 -11.30
CA ARG A 4 3.32 -10.02 -12.66
C ARG A 4 3.22 -8.48 -12.66
N ARG A 5 2.36 -7.92 -11.81
CA ARG A 5 2.21 -6.47 -11.62
C ARG A 5 3.44 -5.75 -11.06
N SER A 6 4.27 -6.41 -10.25
CA SER A 6 5.47 -5.76 -9.70
C SER A 6 6.63 -5.74 -10.70
N SER A 7 6.74 -6.74 -11.58
CA SER A 7 7.68 -6.68 -12.71
C SER A 7 7.27 -5.61 -13.73
N ASP A 8 5.97 -5.50 -14.03
CA ASP A 8 5.45 -4.48 -14.94
C ASP A 8 5.79 -3.06 -14.46
N LEU A 9 5.82 -2.81 -13.14
CA LEU A 9 6.20 -1.51 -12.59
C LEU A 9 7.67 -1.15 -12.88
N VAL A 10 8.58 -2.12 -12.82
CA VAL A 10 9.99 -1.91 -13.16
C VAL A 10 10.12 -1.55 -14.63
N ASP A 11 9.39 -2.27 -15.50
CA ASP A 11 9.40 -2.03 -16.94
C ASP A 11 8.77 -0.66 -17.27
N PHE A 12 7.68 -0.27 -16.63
CA PHE A 12 7.04 1.04 -16.84
C PHE A 12 7.88 2.22 -16.33
N THR A 13 8.67 2.04 -15.27
CA THR A 13 9.51 3.09 -14.68
C THR A 13 10.95 3.06 -15.18
N SER A 14 11.30 2.11 -16.06
CA SER A 14 12.59 2.03 -16.73
C SER A 14 12.85 3.24 -17.66
N ARG A 15 14.10 3.40 -18.14
CA ARG A 15 14.48 4.49 -19.05
C ARG A 15 13.65 4.53 -20.33
N ASP A 16 13.19 3.37 -20.81
CA ASP A 16 12.41 3.20 -22.03
C ASP A 16 10.95 2.83 -21.72
N GLY A 17 10.51 3.02 -20.47
CA GLY A 17 9.16 2.72 -20.04
C GLY A 17 8.14 3.78 -20.51
N ILE A 18 6.88 3.36 -20.62
CA ILE A 18 5.74 4.19 -21.07
C ILE A 18 5.61 5.46 -20.23
N ILE A 19 5.87 5.41 -18.92
CA ILE A 19 5.82 6.57 -18.03
C ILE A 19 6.90 7.58 -18.41
N MET A 20 8.09 7.12 -18.80
CA MET A 20 9.17 8.00 -19.22
C MET A 20 8.87 8.66 -20.57
N GLU A 21 8.28 7.91 -21.51
CA GLU A 21 7.82 8.50 -22.78
C GLU A 21 6.76 9.60 -22.57
N LEU A 22 5.86 9.39 -21.63
CA LEU A 22 4.82 10.35 -21.27
C LEU A 22 5.41 11.61 -20.62
N ILE A 23 6.41 11.45 -19.74
CA ILE A 23 7.13 12.58 -19.11
C ILE A 23 7.89 13.40 -20.18
N VAL A 24 8.56 12.72 -21.11
CA VAL A 24 9.27 13.39 -22.22
C VAL A 24 8.30 14.10 -23.15
N ALA A 25 7.14 13.50 -23.47
CA ALA A 25 6.10 14.13 -24.26
C ALA A 25 5.51 15.39 -23.60
N LEU A 26 5.54 15.45 -22.25
CA LEU A 26 5.13 16.63 -21.47
C LEU A 26 6.26 17.64 -21.24
N GLY A 27 7.43 17.47 -21.90
CA GLY A 27 8.56 18.40 -21.82
C GLY A 27 9.53 18.13 -20.67
N GLY A 28 9.46 16.98 -20.00
CA GLY A 28 10.38 16.57 -18.97
C GLY A 28 11.67 15.95 -19.55
N GLU A 29 12.76 15.96 -18.76
CA GLU A 29 14.02 15.31 -19.15
C GLU A 29 13.95 13.79 -18.94
N ARG A 30 14.59 13.04 -19.86
CA ARG A 30 14.82 11.59 -19.69
C ARG A 30 15.77 11.34 -18.52
N SER A 31 15.23 11.13 -17.34
CA SER A 31 15.99 10.70 -16.19
C SER A 31 15.46 9.38 -15.67
N ALA A 32 16.35 8.45 -15.33
CA ALA A 32 15.92 7.21 -14.70
C ALA A 32 15.35 7.54 -13.30
N LEU A 33 14.02 7.59 -13.18
CA LEU A 33 13.30 7.94 -11.96
C LEU A 33 13.75 7.08 -10.77
N LEU A 34 14.03 5.81 -11.01
CA LEU A 34 14.49 4.86 -9.98
C LEU A 34 15.95 5.07 -9.56
N MET A 35 16.73 5.89 -10.26
CA MET A 35 18.12 6.22 -9.87
C MET A 35 18.20 7.45 -8.96
N ARG A 36 17.11 8.20 -8.80
CA ARG A 36 17.07 9.38 -7.93
C ARG A 36 16.49 9.00 -6.57
N PRO A 37 17.26 9.12 -5.47
CA PRO A 37 16.78 8.78 -4.13
C PRO A 37 15.49 9.51 -3.73
N GLU A 38 15.36 10.77 -4.14
CA GLU A 38 14.19 11.63 -3.87
C GLU A 38 12.90 11.12 -4.52
N MET A 39 13.01 10.49 -5.69
CA MET A 39 11.86 10.00 -6.48
C MET A 39 11.40 8.61 -6.06
N PHE A 40 12.18 7.89 -5.26
CA PHE A 40 11.82 6.55 -4.81
C PHE A 40 10.49 6.54 -4.04
N ARG A 41 10.35 7.42 -3.05
CA ARG A 41 9.13 7.49 -2.21
C ARG A 41 7.86 7.82 -3.00
N PRO A 42 7.83 8.87 -3.84
CA PRO A 42 6.67 9.14 -4.70
C PRO A 42 6.31 7.98 -5.61
N VAL A 43 7.28 7.37 -6.29
CA VAL A 43 7.06 6.23 -7.18
C VAL A 43 6.49 5.04 -6.39
N TYR A 44 7.05 4.74 -5.23
CA TYR A 44 6.57 3.68 -4.36
C TYR A 44 5.12 3.90 -3.92
N VAL A 45 4.78 5.09 -3.42
CA VAL A 45 3.44 5.40 -2.93
C VAL A 45 2.40 5.38 -4.05
N ILE A 46 2.67 6.03 -5.18
CA ILE A 46 1.74 6.06 -6.31
C ILE A 46 1.50 4.65 -6.85
N SER A 47 2.55 3.87 -7.01
CA SER A 47 2.44 2.49 -7.48
C SER A 47 1.73 1.57 -6.48
N GLU A 48 1.87 1.82 -5.16
CA GLU A 48 1.16 1.09 -4.12
C GLU A 48 -0.35 1.37 -4.16
N ILE A 49 -0.73 2.64 -4.31
CA ILE A 49 -2.13 3.06 -4.49
C ILE A 49 -2.72 2.40 -5.73
N TRP A 50 -2.04 2.50 -6.86
CA TRP A 50 -2.50 1.91 -8.13
C TRP A 50 -2.70 0.39 -8.02
N GLN A 51 -1.79 -0.31 -7.36
CA GLN A 51 -1.82 -1.76 -7.20
C GLN A 51 -2.97 -2.21 -6.29
N ARG A 52 -3.27 -1.46 -5.23
CA ARG A 52 -4.23 -1.86 -4.19
C ARG A 52 -5.64 -1.33 -4.38
N VAL A 53 -5.81 -0.23 -5.11
CA VAL A 53 -7.12 0.42 -5.31
C VAL A 53 -8.18 -0.55 -5.82
N GLY A 54 -7.86 -1.36 -6.82
CA GLY A 54 -8.83 -2.29 -7.40
C GLY A 54 -9.34 -3.34 -6.40
N TRP A 55 -8.44 -3.96 -5.66
CA TRP A 55 -8.80 -4.98 -4.67
C TRP A 55 -9.61 -4.39 -3.50
N SER A 56 -9.15 -3.26 -2.97
CA SER A 56 -9.83 -2.58 -1.87
C SER A 56 -11.24 -2.12 -2.29
N SER A 57 -11.42 -1.65 -3.50
CA SER A 57 -12.72 -1.23 -4.03
C SER A 57 -13.74 -2.38 -4.06
N ILE A 58 -13.32 -3.61 -4.38
CA ILE A 58 -14.20 -4.77 -4.39
C ILE A 58 -14.76 -5.05 -2.99
N ILE A 59 -13.93 -4.97 -1.96
CA ILE A 59 -14.34 -5.21 -0.57
C ILE A 59 -15.37 -4.16 -0.13
N PHE A 60 -15.13 -2.89 -0.44
CA PHE A 60 -16.08 -1.83 -0.11
C PHE A 60 -17.37 -1.91 -0.92
N LEU A 61 -17.33 -2.31 -2.19
CA LEU A 61 -18.53 -2.56 -3.00
C LEU A 61 -19.35 -3.69 -2.42
N ALA A 62 -18.72 -4.78 -1.97
CA ALA A 62 -19.42 -5.88 -1.30
C ALA A 62 -20.08 -5.42 0.02
N ALA A 63 -19.38 -4.61 0.83
CA ALA A 63 -19.94 -4.04 2.04
C ALA A 63 -21.12 -3.12 1.77
N LEU A 64 -21.04 -2.29 0.72
CA LEU A 64 -22.14 -1.40 0.30
C LEU A 64 -23.36 -2.17 -0.17
N SER A 65 -23.18 -3.26 -0.92
CA SER A 65 -24.29 -4.09 -1.39
C SER A 65 -24.98 -4.87 -0.27
N GLY A 66 -24.35 -5.01 0.89
CA GLY A 66 -24.93 -5.62 2.08
C GLY A 66 -25.80 -4.68 2.91
N ILE A 67 -25.87 -3.40 2.59
CA ILE A 67 -26.71 -2.44 3.32
C ILE A 67 -28.17 -2.59 2.88
N ASP A 68 -29.09 -2.69 3.86
CA ASP A 68 -30.52 -2.81 3.58
C ASP A 68 -31.05 -1.59 2.82
N GLN A 69 -31.72 -1.84 1.72
CA GLN A 69 -32.29 -0.82 0.85
C GLN A 69 -33.41 -0.03 1.54
N GLN A 70 -34.11 -0.63 2.50
CA GLN A 70 -35.16 0.02 3.27
C GLN A 70 -34.61 1.24 4.06
N LEU A 71 -33.35 1.22 4.50
CA LEU A 71 -32.73 2.35 5.16
C LEU A 71 -32.60 3.57 4.24
N TYR A 72 -32.29 3.33 2.97
CA TYR A 72 -32.22 4.40 1.96
C TYR A 72 -33.59 4.95 1.60
N GLU A 73 -34.61 4.10 1.58
CA GLU A 73 -36.00 4.48 1.31
C GLU A 73 -36.55 5.32 2.47
N ALA A 74 -36.32 4.88 3.72
CA ALA A 74 -36.71 5.65 4.91
C ALA A 74 -36.04 7.04 4.93
N ALA A 75 -34.73 7.09 4.69
CA ALA A 75 -34.01 8.35 4.58
C ALA A 75 -34.50 9.26 3.44
N THR A 76 -35.08 8.66 2.37
CA THR A 76 -35.68 9.42 1.28
C THR A 76 -37.00 10.06 1.72
N ILE A 77 -37.84 9.32 2.44
CA ILE A 77 -39.10 9.79 2.99
C ILE A 77 -38.85 10.96 3.97
N ASP A 78 -37.79 10.86 4.78
CA ASP A 78 -37.32 11.91 5.67
C ASP A 78 -36.69 13.13 4.96
N GLY A 79 -36.69 13.16 3.62
CA GLY A 79 -36.20 14.29 2.85
C GLY A 79 -34.67 14.40 2.82
N ALA A 80 -33.93 13.31 3.15
CA ALA A 80 -32.49 13.31 3.13
C ALA A 80 -31.91 13.39 1.71
N GLY A 81 -31.13 14.41 1.42
CA GLY A 81 -30.35 14.54 0.19
C GLY A 81 -29.20 13.53 0.13
N ARG A 82 -28.51 13.45 -1.03
CA ARG A 82 -27.44 12.46 -1.31
C ARG A 82 -26.34 12.45 -0.24
N PHE A 83 -25.88 13.63 0.17
CA PHE A 83 -24.82 13.75 1.18
C PHE A 83 -25.29 13.27 2.56
N ARG A 84 -26.52 13.61 2.95
CA ARG A 84 -27.10 13.19 4.22
C ARG A 84 -27.29 11.66 4.26
N LYS A 85 -27.76 11.03 3.18
CA LYS A 85 -27.82 9.57 3.06
C LYS A 85 -26.46 8.90 3.18
N ALA A 86 -25.42 9.49 2.56
CA ALA A 86 -24.06 8.96 2.67
C ALA A 86 -23.56 8.97 4.12
N MET A 87 -23.84 10.03 4.88
CA MET A 87 -23.38 10.16 6.27
C MET A 87 -24.22 9.39 7.28
N SER A 88 -25.56 9.29 7.07
CA SER A 88 -26.45 8.67 8.06
C SER A 88 -26.75 7.20 7.79
N VAL A 89 -26.59 6.71 6.56
CA VAL A 89 -26.89 5.32 6.18
C VAL A 89 -25.64 4.62 5.68
N THR A 90 -25.00 5.16 4.63
CA THR A 90 -23.89 4.46 3.97
C THR A 90 -22.67 4.32 4.87
N LEU A 91 -22.21 5.43 5.46
CA LEU A 91 -21.00 5.43 6.28
C LEU A 91 -21.14 4.55 7.53
N PRO A 92 -22.22 4.64 8.33
CA PRO A 92 -22.44 3.71 9.43
C PRO A 92 -22.60 2.25 8.97
N GLY A 93 -23.25 2.02 7.84
CA GLY A 93 -23.46 0.67 7.31
C GLY A 93 -22.16 -0.05 6.92
N ILE A 94 -21.16 0.66 6.41
CA ILE A 94 -19.85 0.09 6.08
C ILE A 94 -18.84 0.16 7.24
N MET A 95 -19.16 0.83 8.34
CA MET A 95 -18.23 1.04 9.46
C MET A 95 -17.62 -0.25 10.01
N PRO A 96 -18.39 -1.36 10.20
CA PRO A 96 -17.80 -2.63 10.62
C PRO A 96 -16.68 -3.11 9.69
N THR A 97 -16.89 -2.98 8.38
CA THR A 97 -15.87 -3.36 7.38
C THR A 97 -14.65 -2.45 7.46
N VAL A 98 -14.84 -1.14 7.64
CA VAL A 98 -13.74 -0.17 7.83
C VAL A 98 -12.93 -0.52 9.05
N VAL A 99 -13.57 -0.82 10.19
CA VAL A 99 -12.89 -1.18 11.44
C VAL A 99 -12.06 -2.47 11.27
N ILE A 100 -12.66 -3.51 10.68
CA ILE A 100 -11.95 -4.77 10.43
C ILE A 100 -10.72 -4.53 9.54
N LEU A 101 -10.88 -3.80 8.43
CA LEU A 101 -9.77 -3.50 7.53
C LEU A 101 -8.70 -2.63 8.21
N LEU A 102 -9.09 -1.71 9.09
CA LEU A 102 -8.15 -0.89 9.85
C LEU A 102 -7.32 -1.75 10.80
N ILE A 103 -7.95 -2.64 11.58
CA ILE A 103 -7.27 -3.55 12.50
C ILE A 103 -6.27 -4.43 11.73
N LEU A 104 -6.68 -5.00 10.59
CA LEU A 104 -5.78 -5.78 9.74
C LEU A 104 -4.60 -4.97 9.21
N ARG A 105 -4.81 -3.69 8.91
CA ARG A 105 -3.74 -2.78 8.47
C ARG A 105 -2.79 -2.41 9.58
N ILE A 106 -3.29 -2.18 10.79
CA ILE A 106 -2.44 -1.91 11.96
C ILE A 106 -1.53 -3.11 12.24
N GLY A 107 -2.05 -4.34 12.17
CA GLY A 107 -1.24 -5.56 12.32
C GLY A 107 -0.15 -5.76 11.26
N GLN A 108 -0.20 -5.01 10.15
CA GLN A 108 0.78 -5.09 9.06
C GLN A 108 1.63 -3.82 8.90
N ILE A 109 1.50 -2.85 9.80
CA ILE A 109 2.13 -1.53 9.64
C ILE A 109 3.66 -1.60 9.57
N MET A 110 4.26 -2.55 10.29
CA MET A 110 5.71 -2.77 10.30
C MET A 110 6.20 -3.65 9.13
N THR A 111 5.27 -4.27 8.39
CA THR A 111 5.58 -5.15 7.26
C THR A 111 5.37 -4.40 5.95
N VAL A 112 6.17 -3.38 5.73
CA VAL A 112 6.10 -2.56 4.51
C VAL A 112 6.69 -3.35 3.34
N GLY A 113 5.90 -3.55 2.31
CA GLY A 113 6.15 -4.03 0.94
C GLY A 113 7.55 -4.53 0.56
N PHE A 114 8.09 -5.50 1.30
CA PHE A 114 9.43 -6.04 1.09
C PHE A 114 9.71 -6.42 -0.37
N GLU A 115 8.81 -7.21 -0.98
CA GLU A 115 8.98 -7.68 -2.36
C GLU A 115 9.06 -6.52 -3.36
N LYS A 116 8.24 -5.51 -3.17
CA LYS A 116 8.20 -4.35 -4.05
C LYS A 116 9.42 -3.45 -3.87
N ILE A 117 9.86 -3.26 -2.63
CA ILE A 117 11.03 -2.45 -2.33
C ILE A 117 12.28 -3.12 -2.93
N ILE A 118 12.46 -4.43 -2.76
CA ILE A 118 13.60 -5.17 -3.35
C ILE A 118 13.64 -5.05 -4.87
N LEU A 119 12.48 -4.98 -5.53
CA LEU A 119 12.41 -4.82 -6.98
C LEU A 119 12.73 -3.40 -7.46
N LEU A 120 12.37 -2.40 -6.66
CA LEU A 120 12.49 -1.00 -7.05
C LEU A 120 13.79 -0.35 -6.56
N TYR A 121 14.40 -0.85 -5.45
CA TYR A 121 15.57 -0.23 -4.86
C TYR A 121 16.86 -0.64 -5.59
N ASN A 122 17.86 0.21 -5.48
CA ASN A 122 19.20 -0.05 -5.98
C ASN A 122 20.24 0.59 -5.00
N PRO A 123 21.53 0.30 -5.12
CA PRO A 123 22.54 0.85 -4.22
C PRO A 123 22.53 2.37 -4.07
N LEU A 124 22.10 3.10 -5.10
CA LEU A 124 22.01 4.57 -5.08
C LEU A 124 20.82 5.09 -4.26
N THR A 125 19.80 4.25 -4.07
CA THR A 125 18.55 4.64 -3.39
C THR A 125 18.41 4.05 -1.98
N TYR A 126 19.39 3.27 -1.49
CA TYR A 126 19.32 2.65 -0.16
C TYR A 126 19.02 3.65 0.96
N GLU A 127 19.59 4.84 0.90
CA GLU A 127 19.39 5.87 1.92
C GLU A 127 17.90 6.26 2.13
N THR A 128 17.10 6.21 1.07
CA THR A 128 15.68 6.59 1.11
C THR A 128 14.71 5.43 1.00
N ALA A 129 15.17 4.29 0.51
CA ALA A 129 14.38 3.12 0.18
C ALA A 129 14.45 2.01 1.24
N ASP A 130 15.52 1.98 2.05
CA ASP A 130 15.76 0.89 2.99
C ASP A 130 14.71 0.88 4.10
N VAL A 131 14.16 -0.29 4.37
CA VAL A 131 13.23 -0.56 5.46
C VAL A 131 13.73 -1.71 6.31
N ILE A 132 13.16 -1.92 7.49
CA ILE A 132 13.60 -2.97 8.42
C ILE A 132 13.69 -4.33 7.73
N SER A 133 12.69 -4.69 6.93
CA SER A 133 12.66 -5.99 6.25
C SER A 133 13.73 -6.16 5.18
N THR A 134 14.08 -5.11 4.42
CA THR A 134 15.17 -5.16 3.43
C THR A 134 16.54 -5.16 4.09
N PHE A 135 16.67 -4.43 5.19
CA PHE A 135 17.89 -4.43 6.00
C PHE A 135 18.15 -5.81 6.63
N VAL A 136 17.11 -6.43 7.22
CA VAL A 136 17.18 -7.79 7.77
C VAL A 136 17.54 -8.82 6.70
N TYR A 137 16.95 -8.71 5.52
CA TYR A 137 17.28 -9.56 4.38
C TYR A 137 18.76 -9.46 4.01
N ARG A 138 19.27 -8.24 3.87
CA ARG A 138 20.66 -7.99 3.48
C ARG A 138 21.64 -8.52 4.53
N ARG A 139 21.44 -8.13 5.81
CA ARG A 139 22.29 -8.60 6.91
C ARG A 139 22.18 -10.11 7.14
N GLY A 140 20.95 -10.64 7.13
CA GLY A 140 20.73 -12.03 7.47
C GLY A 140 21.10 -13.01 6.39
N LEU A 141 20.63 -12.78 5.17
CA LEU A 141 20.81 -13.75 4.08
C LEU A 141 22.05 -13.47 3.24
N LEU A 142 22.42 -12.21 2.99
CA LEU A 142 23.58 -11.89 2.17
C LEU A 142 24.88 -11.84 2.97
N GLU A 143 24.83 -11.38 4.24
CA GLU A 143 25.99 -11.30 5.12
C GLU A 143 26.04 -12.48 6.13
N PHE A 144 25.07 -13.41 6.08
CA PHE A 144 24.97 -14.62 6.92
C PHE A 144 24.87 -14.34 8.43
N ASP A 145 24.42 -13.15 8.85
CA ASP A 145 24.17 -12.82 10.25
C ASP A 145 22.75 -13.22 10.68
N PHE A 146 22.53 -14.52 10.82
CA PHE A 146 21.22 -15.07 11.17
C PHE A 146 20.78 -14.69 12.59
N SER A 147 21.72 -14.55 13.52
CA SER A 147 21.42 -14.18 14.91
C SER A 147 20.78 -12.79 14.99
N PHE A 148 21.37 -11.82 14.32
CA PHE A 148 20.84 -10.47 14.21
C PHE A 148 19.46 -10.45 13.56
N SER A 149 19.31 -11.14 12.44
CA SER A 149 18.05 -11.19 11.69
C SER A 149 16.92 -11.81 12.50
N THR A 150 17.20 -12.88 13.23
CA THR A 150 16.21 -13.51 14.12
C THR A 150 15.80 -12.57 15.25
N ALA A 151 16.74 -11.88 15.87
CA ALA A 151 16.45 -10.91 16.93
C ALA A 151 15.57 -9.75 16.44
N VAL A 152 15.89 -9.18 15.29
CA VAL A 152 15.10 -8.08 14.68
C VAL A 152 13.72 -8.58 14.24
N GLY A 153 13.62 -9.81 13.70
CA GLY A 153 12.36 -10.45 13.33
C GLY A 153 11.44 -10.66 14.53
N LEU A 154 11.98 -11.16 15.64
CA LEU A 154 11.26 -11.31 16.91
C LEU A 154 10.76 -9.96 17.45
N PHE A 155 11.63 -8.96 17.47
CA PHE A 155 11.29 -7.62 17.93
C PHE A 155 10.15 -7.01 17.07
N ASN A 156 10.24 -7.15 15.75
CA ASN A 156 9.22 -6.67 14.83
C ASN A 156 7.86 -7.38 15.04
N SER A 157 7.89 -8.70 15.27
CA SER A 157 6.69 -9.48 15.56
C SER A 157 6.05 -9.08 16.89
N LEU A 158 6.87 -8.81 17.91
CA LEU A 158 6.39 -8.34 19.20
C LEU A 158 5.74 -6.96 19.11
N LEU A 159 6.34 -6.04 18.35
CA LEU A 159 5.76 -4.71 18.11
C LEU A 159 4.43 -4.80 17.36
N ASN A 160 4.34 -5.62 16.30
CA ASN A 160 3.09 -5.82 15.57
C ASN A 160 2.00 -6.40 16.47
N PHE A 161 2.35 -7.35 17.34
CA PHE A 161 1.43 -7.94 18.30
C PHE A 161 0.93 -6.92 19.34
N MET A 162 1.81 -6.08 19.87
CA MET A 162 1.43 -4.98 20.78
C MET A 162 0.49 -3.98 20.11
N LEU A 163 0.80 -3.59 18.88
CA LEU A 163 -0.04 -2.67 18.09
C LEU A 163 -1.42 -3.27 17.82
N LEU A 164 -1.49 -4.57 17.55
CA LEU A 164 -2.75 -5.26 17.32
C LEU A 164 -3.63 -5.33 18.59
N ILE A 165 -3.02 -5.52 19.76
CA ILE A 165 -3.77 -5.51 21.05
C ILE A 165 -4.26 -4.09 21.39
N ALA A 166 -3.50 -3.06 21.01
CA ALA A 166 -3.85 -1.67 21.29
C ALA A 166 -4.93 -1.11 20.36
N ALA A 167 -5.21 -1.78 19.24
CA ALA A 167 -6.18 -1.37 18.22
C ALA A 167 -7.61 -1.82 18.55
#